data_a29019df0ed03bd61ad29dfe002386d4
#
_entry.id   a29019df0ed03bd61ad29dfe002386d4
#
_cell.length_a   1.000
_cell.length_b   1.000
_cell.length_c   1.000
_cell.angle_alpha   90.00
_cell.angle_beta   90.00
_cell.angle_gamma   90.00
#
_symmetry.space_group_name_H-M   'P 1'
#
loop_
_entity.id
_entity.type
_entity.pdbx_description
1 polymer ?
#
loop_
_entity_poly.entity_id
_entity_poly.type
_entity_poly.pdbx_seq_one_letter_code
_entity_poly.pdbx_strand_id
1 'polypeptide(L)'
;MGDTNYFSGTVKLLGNPIQKVVRQKILTTKIWVELPQYRQNRCVLLVFWGNLGDEVKNFYQINDYIFIEGYTSIKKTNLKLNKIVITGLKVYPILFDLKSTLKNS
;
A
#
# COMPACT_ATOMS: atom_id res chain seq x y z
N MET A 1 15.14 0.43 -15.48
CA MET A 1 15.74 0.88 -14.95
C MET A 1 15.33 2.17 -14.65
N GLY A 2 15.54 2.98 -14.84
CA GLY A 2 15.36 4.22 -14.47
C GLY A 2 14.15 4.73 -13.81
N ASP A 3 13.05 4.13 -13.97
CA ASP A 3 11.83 4.70 -13.44
C ASP A 3 11.40 4.11 -12.13
N THR A 4 12.21 3.32 -11.52
CA THR A 4 11.85 2.68 -10.27
C THR A 4 12.56 3.37 -9.13
N ASN A 5 11.79 3.86 -8.16
CA ASN A 5 12.37 4.54 -7.02
C ASN A 5 11.93 3.87 -5.73
N TYR A 6 12.83 3.84 -4.78
CA TYR A 6 12.51 3.26 -3.49
C TYR A 6 11.54 4.16 -2.76
N PHE A 7 10.59 3.57 -2.10
CA PHE A 7 9.60 4.31 -1.35
C PHE A 7 9.53 3.78 0.08
N SER A 8 9.42 4.69 1.03
CA SER A 8 9.25 4.32 2.42
C SER A 8 8.34 5.36 3.03
N GLY A 9 7.27 4.95 3.60
CA GLY A 9 6.35 5.91 4.18
C GLY A 9 5.06 5.32 4.68
N THR A 10 4.25 6.18 5.27
CA THR A 10 2.96 5.79 5.80
C THR A 10 1.90 5.99 4.76
N VAL A 11 1.00 5.03 4.65
CA VAL A 11 -0.13 5.15 3.74
C VAL A 11 -1.40 4.77 4.48
N LYS A 12 -2.52 5.28 3.99
CA LYS A 12 -3.82 4.96 4.57
C LYS A 12 -4.55 4.09 3.58
N LEU A 13 -5.10 2.98 4.04
CA LEU A 13 -5.83 2.08 3.17
C LEU A 13 -7.19 2.65 2.86
N LEU A 14 -7.47 2.84 1.57
CA LEU A 14 -8.72 3.45 1.15
C LEU A 14 -9.79 2.44 0.78
N GLY A 15 -9.41 1.22 0.57
CA GLY A 15 -10.37 0.22 0.18
C GLY A 15 -9.95 -1.14 0.63
N ASN A 16 -10.75 -2.11 0.34
CA ASN A 16 -10.42 -3.48 0.70
C ASN A 16 -9.44 -4.05 -0.31
N PRO A 17 -8.54 -4.90 0.14
CA PRO A 17 -7.59 -5.52 -0.77
C PRO A 17 -8.32 -6.41 -1.77
N ILE A 18 -7.88 -6.36 -3.01
CA ILE A 18 -8.43 -7.22 -4.05
C ILE A 18 -7.34 -8.18 -4.44
N GLN A 19 -7.61 -9.46 -4.30
CA GLN A 19 -6.63 -10.48 -4.61
C GLN A 19 -6.94 -11.18 -5.90
N LYS A 20 -5.90 -11.52 -6.65
CA LYS A 20 -6.05 -12.19 -7.88
C LYS A 20 -4.88 -13.11 -8.07
N VAL A 21 -5.12 -14.29 -8.57
CA VAL A 21 -4.04 -15.20 -8.87
C VAL A 21 -3.67 -14.98 -10.32
N VAL A 22 -2.44 -14.63 -10.56
CA VAL A 22 -1.96 -14.41 -11.91
C VAL A 22 -1.09 -15.58 -12.29
N ARG A 23 -0.45 -15.50 -13.43
CA ARG A 23 0.32 -16.59 -13.95
C ARG A 23 0.96 -17.48 -12.94
N GLN A 24 0.97 -18.74 -13.15
CA GLN A 24 1.66 -19.69 -12.31
C GLN A 24 1.26 -19.66 -10.86
N LYS A 25 0.03 -19.32 -10.62
CA LYS A 25 -0.50 -19.32 -9.27
C LYS A 25 0.13 -18.34 -8.31
N ILE A 26 0.67 -17.27 -8.83
CA ILE A 26 1.21 -16.25 -7.95
C ILE A 26 0.10 -15.32 -7.55
N LEU A 27 -0.07 -15.09 -6.26
CA LEU A 27 -1.10 -14.25 -5.75
C LEU A 27 -0.66 -12.79 -5.81
N THR A 28 -1.55 -11.94 -6.25
CA THR A 28 -1.30 -10.50 -6.27
C THR A 28 -2.40 -9.83 -5.47
N THR A 29 -2.03 -8.91 -4.61
CA THR A 29 -2.99 -8.18 -3.80
C THR A 29 -2.86 -6.69 -4.11
N LYS A 30 -3.96 -6.05 -4.47
CA LYS A 30 -3.95 -4.64 -4.83
C LYS A 30 -4.86 -3.87 -3.90
N ILE A 31 -4.40 -2.71 -3.46
CA ILE A 31 -5.17 -1.88 -2.57
C ILE A 31 -4.95 -0.44 -2.96
N TRP A 32 -6.03 0.34 -2.99
CA TRP A 32 -5.87 1.77 -3.20
C TRP A 32 -5.48 2.38 -1.87
N VAL A 33 -4.48 3.23 -1.88
CA VAL A 33 -4.01 3.87 -0.66
C VAL A 33 -3.83 5.36 -0.87
N GLU A 34 -3.80 6.09 0.23
CA GLU A 34 -3.61 7.52 0.19
C GLU A 34 -2.27 7.84 0.84
N LEU A 35 -1.56 8.80 0.29
CA LEU A 35 -0.29 9.23 0.83
C LEU A 35 -0.52 10.49 1.65
N PRO A 36 -0.72 10.34 2.93
CA PRO A 36 -1.12 11.47 3.76
C PRO A 36 -0.05 12.51 4.03
N GLN A 37 1.17 12.21 3.71
CA GLN A 37 2.22 13.16 3.98
C GLN A 37 2.30 14.29 2.97
N TYR A 38 1.47 14.31 1.95
CA TYR A 38 1.51 15.37 0.99
C TYR A 38 0.39 16.35 1.24
N ARG A 39 0.58 17.60 0.86
CA ARG A 39 -0.41 18.59 1.05
C ARG A 39 -1.69 18.19 0.42
N GLN A 40 -1.66 17.70 -0.78
CA GLN A 40 -2.84 17.24 -1.42
C GLN A 40 -2.80 15.75 -1.33
N ASN A 41 -3.88 15.18 -0.89
CA ASN A 41 -3.92 13.74 -0.77
C ASN A 41 -3.79 13.10 -2.14
N ARG A 42 -2.96 12.11 -2.24
CA ARG A 42 -2.78 11.41 -3.47
C ARG A 42 -3.14 9.98 -3.31
N CYS A 43 -3.93 9.46 -4.23
CA CYS A 43 -4.28 8.06 -4.21
C CYS A 43 -3.38 7.32 -5.18
N VAL A 44 -2.76 6.27 -4.71
CA VAL A 44 -1.90 5.45 -5.56
C VAL A 44 -2.28 3.99 -5.34
N LEU A 45 -1.88 3.15 -6.27
CA LEU A 45 -2.16 1.73 -6.15
C LEU A 45 -0.99 1.04 -5.48
N LEU A 46 -1.28 0.28 -4.43
CA LEU A 46 -0.27 -0.48 -3.72
C LEU A 46 -0.45 -1.94 -4.10
N VAL A 47 0.60 -2.59 -4.50
CA VAL A 47 0.55 -3.96 -4.95
C VAL A 47 1.50 -4.82 -4.14
N PHE A 48 1.02 -5.96 -3.69
CA PHE A 48 1.86 -6.91 -3.00
C PHE A 48 1.84 -8.23 -3.76
N TRP A 49 2.96 -8.91 -3.80
CA TRP A 49 3.05 -10.19 -4.44
C TRP A 49 3.20 -11.28 -3.39
N GLY A 50 2.51 -12.38 -3.59
CA GLY A 50 2.69 -13.55 -2.72
C GLY A 50 2.09 -13.39 -1.35
N ASN A 51 2.71 -14.01 -0.38
CA ASN A 51 2.17 -14.09 0.97
C ASN A 51 2.04 -12.79 1.70
N LEU A 52 2.82 -11.81 1.34
CA LEU A 52 2.73 -10.52 2.02
C LEU A 52 1.35 -9.92 1.80
N GLY A 53 0.76 -10.16 0.62
CA GLY A 53 -0.58 -9.67 0.37
C GLY A 53 -1.62 -10.32 1.28
N ASP A 54 -1.43 -11.59 1.61
CA ASP A 54 -2.35 -12.27 2.49
C ASP A 54 -2.23 -11.68 3.87
N GLU A 55 -1.03 -11.37 4.29
CA GLU A 55 -0.81 -10.80 5.57
C GLU A 55 -1.55 -9.49 5.66
N VAL A 56 -1.42 -8.66 4.63
CA VAL A 56 -2.07 -7.37 4.64
C VAL A 56 -3.58 -7.54 4.64
N LYS A 57 -4.10 -8.45 3.84
CA LYS A 57 -5.53 -8.66 3.79
C LYS A 57 -6.07 -9.14 5.12
N ASN A 58 -5.34 -9.97 5.82
CA ASN A 58 -5.82 -10.55 7.06
C ASN A 58 -5.68 -9.66 8.28
N PHE A 59 -4.71 -8.77 8.28
CA PHE A 59 -4.45 -7.98 9.48
C PHE A 59 -4.81 -6.50 9.37
N TYR A 60 -5.13 -6.02 8.21
CA TYR A 60 -5.42 -4.61 8.05
C TYR A 60 -6.76 -4.40 7.36
N GLN A 61 -7.37 -3.28 7.61
CA GLN A 61 -8.64 -3.00 7.01
C GLN A 61 -8.73 -1.56 6.56
N ILE A 62 -9.79 -1.23 5.89
CA ILE A 62 -9.98 0.09 5.34
C ILE A 62 -9.84 1.12 6.42
N ASN A 63 -9.21 2.20 6.09
CA ASN A 63 -8.92 3.32 6.97
C ASN A 63 -7.75 3.10 7.92
N ASP A 64 -7.14 1.93 7.92
CA ASP A 64 -5.94 1.72 8.73
C ASP A 64 -4.77 2.44 8.09
N TYR A 65 -3.83 2.85 8.92
CA TYR A 65 -2.57 3.41 8.44
C TYR A 65 -1.51 2.35 8.61
N ILE A 66 -0.67 2.18 7.62
CA ILE A 66 0.43 1.24 7.72
C ILE A 66 1.69 1.90 7.17
N PHE A 67 2.82 1.43 7.59
CA PHE A 67 4.08 1.91 7.07
C PHE A 67 4.59 0.87 6.09
N ILE A 68 4.98 1.28 4.91
CA ILE A 68 5.44 0.33 3.91
C ILE A 68 6.78 0.74 3.34
N GLU A 69 7.49 -0.25 2.84
CA GLU A 69 8.71 -0.02 2.09
C GLU A 69 8.55 -0.76 0.78
N GLY A 70 8.98 -0.18 -0.28
CA GLY A 70 8.83 -0.81 -1.59
C GLY A 70 9.39 0.06 -2.69
N TYR A 71 8.89 -0.15 -3.88
CA TYR A 71 9.35 0.61 -5.03
C TYR A 71 8.19 1.24 -5.74
N THR A 72 8.38 2.46 -6.19
CA THR A 72 7.35 3.11 -7.01
C THR A 72 7.72 2.92 -8.46
N SER A 73 6.72 2.83 -9.26
CA SER A 73 6.92 2.81 -10.70
C SER A 73 5.75 3.55 -11.34
N ILE A 74 5.96 4.02 -12.54
CA ILE A 74 4.95 4.74 -13.26
C ILE A 74 4.51 3.89 -14.43
N LYS A 75 3.22 3.63 -14.51
CA LYS A 75 2.69 2.87 -15.61
C LYS A 75 1.86 3.79 -16.47
N LYS A 76 2.03 3.71 -17.77
CA LYS A 76 1.25 4.52 -18.67
C LYS A 76 0.00 3.75 -19.02
N THR A 77 -1.09 4.45 -19.10
CA THR A 77 -2.34 3.82 -19.45
C THR A 77 -2.67 4.16 -20.90
N ASN A 78 -3.69 3.52 -21.42
CA ASN A 78 -4.11 3.79 -22.76
C ASN A 78 -4.66 5.18 -22.92
N LEU A 79 -4.99 5.84 -21.83
CA LEU A 79 -5.54 7.17 -21.88
C LEU A 79 -4.45 8.21 -21.73
N LYS A 80 -3.22 7.82 -21.88
CA LYS A 80 -2.07 8.70 -21.75
C LYS A 80 -1.95 9.28 -20.36
N LEU A 81 -2.55 8.65 -19.38
CA LEU A 81 -2.41 9.08 -18.01
C LEU A 81 -1.35 8.22 -17.35
N ASN A 82 -0.62 8.80 -16.45
CA ASN A 82 0.37 8.05 -15.72
C ASN A 82 -0.26 7.54 -14.44
N LYS A 83 0.01 6.29 -14.12
CA LYS A 83 -0.51 5.69 -12.93
C LYS A 83 0.66 5.33 -12.06
N ILE A 84 0.66 5.78 -10.83
CA ILE A 84 1.74 5.46 -9.91
C ILE A 84 1.37 4.20 -9.16
N VAL A 85 2.28 3.25 -9.19
CA VAL A 85 2.09 1.97 -8.52
C VAL A 85 3.24 1.78 -7.55
N ILE A 86 2.93 1.39 -6.33
CA ILE A 86 3.95 1.06 -5.35
C ILE A 86 3.92 -0.44 -5.18
N THR A 87 5.05 -1.09 -5.37
CA THR A 87 5.14 -2.52 -5.11
C THR A 87 5.69 -2.67 -3.71
N GLY A 88 4.89 -3.18 -2.80
CA GLY A 88 5.28 -3.29 -1.40
C GLY A 88 6.18 -4.47 -1.15
N LEU A 89 7.25 -4.25 -0.42
CA LEU A 89 8.18 -5.29 -0.05
C LEU A 89 8.12 -5.59 1.43
N LYS A 90 7.77 -4.62 2.24
CA LYS A 90 7.66 -4.79 3.69
C LYS A 90 6.54 -3.95 4.22
N VAL A 91 5.86 -4.44 5.22
CA VAL A 91 4.74 -3.75 5.84
C VAL A 91 4.94 -3.78 7.33
N TYR A 92 4.71 -2.64 7.98
CA TYR A 92 4.79 -2.57 9.42
C TYR A 92 3.54 -1.90 9.96
N PRO A 93 2.98 -2.40 11.03
CA PRO A 93 1.80 -1.77 11.60
C PRO A 93 2.23 -0.48 12.28
N ILE A 94 1.36 0.51 12.26
CA ILE A 94 1.62 1.71 12.98
C ILE A 94 0.80 1.58 14.24
N LEU A 95 1.50 1.41 15.35
CA LEU A 95 0.82 1.27 16.58
C LEU A 95 0.63 2.61 17.14
N PHE A 96 -0.48 3.20 16.93
CA PHE A 96 -0.76 4.44 17.51
C PHE A 96 -1.01 4.05 18.88
N ASP A 97 -0.19 4.48 19.72
CA ASP A 97 -0.33 4.14 20.99
C ASP A 97 -1.37 4.86 21.66
N LEU A 98 -2.32 5.17 20.98
CA LEU A 98 -3.33 5.88 21.49
C LEU A 98 -4.00 5.25 22.51
N LYS A 99 -4.16 4.05 22.46
CA LYS A 99 -4.79 3.47 23.40
C LYS A 99 -4.05 3.53 24.54
N SER A 100 -2.89 3.30 24.46
CA SER A 100 -2.18 3.30 25.66
C SER A 100 -2.19 4.65 26.14
N THR A 101 -2.14 5.58 25.30
CA THR A 101 -2.09 6.85 25.82
C THR A 101 -3.37 7.18 26.33
N LEU A 102 -4.31 6.68 25.77
CA LEU A 102 -5.54 7.00 26.18
C LEU A 102 -5.78 6.53 27.46
N LYS A 103 -5.30 5.55 27.69
CA LYS A 103 -5.53 5.04 28.79
C LYS A 103 -4.99 5.75 29.75
N ASN A 104 -4.16 6.33 29.42
CA ASN A 104 -3.65 6.92 30.31
C ASN A 104 -4.19 7.90 30.51
N SER A 105 -4.69 7.84 29.86
CA SER A 105 -5.29 8.69 30.06
C SER A 105 -5.77 8.73 30.52
#